data_2c09fe724b4132e3446018b9e2164de5
#
_entry.id   2c09fe724b4132e3446018b9e2164de5
#
_cell.length_a   1.000
_cell.length_b   1.000
_cell.length_c   1.000
_cell.angle_alpha   90.00
_cell.angle_beta   90.00
_cell.angle_gamma   90.00
#
_symmetry.space_group_name_H-M   'P 1'
#
loop_
_entity.id
_entity.type
_entity.pdbx_description
1 polymer ?
#
loop_
_entity_poly.entity_id
_entity_poly.type
_entity_poly.pdbx_seq_one_letter_code
_entity_poly.pdbx_strand_id
1 'polypeptide(L)'
;MPKDEISIPPILKIERGVTAHIGDYLKDAGFTQVVILFGNGLTSMFGDIVFDSFEKAGVKVLHHQEMDTVDFNDITELAFELPNKTQAVIGMGGGKVIDAAKYIGYVLRIPFISVPTSSSSDGFSSSSASLIVDGHRKSLPAKMAYGILVDTDVIKSAPVRFLYSGVGDMVAKIQSTYDWQHEEDLGYDEVNDFAFMIAKKAVNSFVRTPFESTDEDLFLKELLDSLAMSGVANEIAGSSAPTSGSEHLISHALDSFLDRPQLHGVQVGIATYIMCKICDHRWKRVDTIFTKTGFWDYCATLDLKAEDYSKAIDMAPSIKPHRHTYLHEEKYRDLAKALLTSDEKLTAILH
;
A
#
# COMPACT_ATOMS: atom_id res chain seq x y z
N MET A 1 -16.95 -17.71 -10.08
CA MET A 1 -15.68 -18.31 -10.51
C MET A 1 -15.17 -19.11 -9.31
N PRO A 2 -14.58 -20.30 -9.49
CA PRO A 2 -13.96 -20.99 -8.36
C PRO A 2 -12.92 -20.08 -7.72
N LYS A 3 -12.86 -20.05 -6.39
CA LYS A 3 -11.90 -19.27 -5.57
C LYS A 3 -10.47 -19.89 -5.58
N ASP A 4 -10.07 -20.59 -6.62
CA ASP A 4 -9.13 -21.70 -6.50
C ASP A 4 -7.72 -21.44 -7.04
N GLU A 5 -7.40 -20.23 -7.50
CA GLU A 5 -6.02 -19.89 -7.88
C GLU A 5 -5.51 -18.70 -7.06
N ILE A 6 -4.83 -18.98 -5.95
CA ILE A 6 -4.02 -18.00 -5.25
C ILE A 6 -2.84 -17.65 -6.15
N SER A 7 -2.77 -16.39 -6.58
CA SER A 7 -1.68 -15.87 -7.41
C SER A 7 -0.52 -15.44 -6.51
N ILE A 8 0.62 -16.11 -6.63
CA ILE A 8 1.88 -15.64 -6.00
C ILE A 8 2.77 -15.09 -7.11
N PRO A 9 3.45 -13.94 -6.94
CA PRO A 9 4.33 -13.39 -7.96
C PRO A 9 5.43 -14.37 -8.36
N PRO A 10 5.49 -14.86 -9.61
CA PRO A 10 6.61 -15.70 -10.07
C PRO A 10 7.96 -14.98 -10.00
N ILE A 11 7.95 -13.65 -10.06
CA ILE A 11 9.15 -12.82 -9.96
C ILE A 11 9.00 -11.89 -8.75
N LEU A 12 9.89 -12.05 -7.78
CA LEU A 12 10.04 -11.12 -6.66
C LEU A 12 11.52 -10.79 -6.50
N LYS A 13 11.88 -9.54 -6.78
CA LYS A 13 13.24 -9.00 -6.63
C LYS A 13 13.18 -7.74 -5.79
N ILE A 14 13.82 -7.76 -4.64
CA ILE A 14 13.95 -6.62 -3.73
C ILE A 14 15.43 -6.50 -3.40
N GLU A 15 16.17 -5.81 -4.25
CA GLU A 15 17.64 -5.71 -4.18
C GLU A 15 18.14 -4.45 -4.91
N ARG A 16 19.42 -4.14 -4.80
CA ARG A 16 20.04 -3.00 -5.49
C ARG A 16 20.19 -3.26 -6.98
N GLY A 17 20.00 -2.20 -7.79
CA GLY A 17 20.26 -2.22 -9.23
C GLY A 17 19.25 -2.99 -10.07
N VAL A 18 18.11 -3.38 -9.51
CA VAL A 18 17.03 -4.10 -10.22
C VAL A 18 16.59 -3.35 -11.48
N THR A 19 16.56 -2.02 -11.43
CA THR A 19 16.13 -1.17 -12.55
C THR A 19 16.95 -1.41 -13.82
N ALA A 20 18.25 -1.67 -13.69
CA ALA A 20 19.13 -1.94 -14.82
C ALA A 20 18.93 -3.35 -15.45
N HIS A 21 18.16 -4.21 -14.81
CA HIS A 21 17.93 -5.61 -15.19
C HIS A 21 16.46 -5.96 -15.45
N ILE A 22 15.59 -4.95 -15.51
CA ILE A 22 14.14 -5.18 -15.76
C ILE A 22 13.94 -5.98 -17.06
N GLY A 23 14.67 -5.64 -18.12
CA GLY A 23 14.61 -6.33 -19.41
C GLY A 23 14.97 -7.82 -19.32
N ASP A 24 16.00 -8.17 -18.54
CA ASP A 24 16.43 -9.55 -18.35
C ASP A 24 15.33 -10.36 -17.65
N TYR A 25 14.76 -9.84 -16.57
CA TYR A 25 13.65 -10.51 -15.85
C TYR A 25 12.43 -10.73 -16.73
N LEU A 26 12.10 -9.76 -17.60
CA LEU A 26 10.97 -9.89 -18.51
C LEU A 26 11.23 -10.91 -19.61
N LYS A 27 12.44 -10.91 -20.18
CA LYS A 27 12.83 -11.90 -21.18
C LYS A 27 12.81 -13.31 -20.64
N ASP A 28 13.36 -13.53 -19.45
CA ASP A 28 13.36 -14.83 -18.78
C ASP A 28 11.95 -15.33 -18.49
N ALA A 29 11.00 -14.42 -18.26
CA ALA A 29 9.58 -14.72 -18.14
C ALA A 29 8.85 -14.90 -19.49
N GLY A 30 9.54 -14.74 -20.62
CA GLY A 30 8.99 -14.90 -21.96
C GLY A 30 8.29 -13.66 -22.53
N PHE A 31 8.40 -12.50 -21.88
CA PHE A 31 7.83 -11.24 -22.36
C PHE A 31 8.82 -10.51 -23.29
N THR A 32 8.43 -10.33 -24.55
CA THR A 32 9.25 -9.67 -25.56
C THR A 32 8.60 -8.39 -26.12
N GLN A 33 7.33 -8.14 -25.81
CA GLN A 33 6.56 -6.97 -26.23
C GLN A 33 5.75 -6.43 -25.05
N VAL A 34 6.13 -5.26 -24.57
CA VAL A 34 5.60 -4.68 -23.34
C VAL A 34 5.14 -3.24 -23.52
N VAL A 35 4.29 -2.80 -22.59
CA VAL A 35 3.96 -1.39 -22.37
C VAL A 35 4.50 -0.99 -21.01
N ILE A 36 5.06 0.22 -20.89
CA ILE A 36 5.50 0.77 -19.62
C ILE A 36 4.85 2.13 -19.35
N LEU A 37 4.29 2.26 -18.15
CA LEU A 37 3.72 3.49 -17.62
C LEU A 37 4.63 4.00 -16.51
N PHE A 38 5.04 5.25 -16.61
CA PHE A 38 5.88 5.91 -15.62
C PHE A 38 5.04 6.87 -14.76
N GLY A 39 5.43 7.03 -13.51
CA GLY A 39 4.96 8.17 -12.73
C GLY A 39 5.52 9.48 -13.29
N ASN A 40 4.83 10.58 -13.04
CA ASN A 40 5.20 11.89 -13.55
C ASN A 40 6.66 12.26 -13.22
N GLY A 41 7.44 12.65 -14.22
CA GLY A 41 8.88 13.00 -14.12
C GLY A 41 9.84 11.80 -14.07
N LEU A 42 9.35 10.56 -13.96
CA LEU A 42 10.21 9.39 -13.80
C LEU A 42 10.87 8.93 -15.10
N THR A 43 10.29 9.26 -16.26
CA THR A 43 10.93 8.99 -17.54
C THR A 43 12.25 9.73 -17.69
N SER A 44 12.30 10.98 -17.23
CA SER A 44 13.54 11.76 -17.24
C SER A 44 14.59 11.27 -16.25
N MET A 45 14.18 10.63 -15.15
CA MET A 45 15.06 10.12 -14.11
C MET A 45 15.61 8.72 -14.41
N PHE A 46 14.75 7.85 -14.91
CA PHE A 46 15.04 6.42 -15.03
C PHE A 46 14.86 5.86 -16.45
N GLY A 47 14.35 6.67 -17.39
CA GLY A 47 14.06 6.20 -18.75
C GLY A 47 15.27 5.60 -19.44
N ASP A 48 16.41 6.27 -19.41
CA ASP A 48 17.62 5.80 -20.09
C ASP A 48 18.04 4.39 -19.60
N ILE A 49 18.15 4.19 -18.27
CA ILE A 49 18.55 2.89 -17.71
C ILE A 49 17.52 1.79 -17.99
N VAL A 50 16.24 2.13 -17.99
CA VAL A 50 15.14 1.18 -18.25
C VAL A 50 15.11 0.79 -19.73
N PHE A 51 15.17 1.77 -20.66
CA PHE A 51 15.15 1.49 -22.09
C PHE A 51 16.43 0.76 -22.54
N ASP A 52 17.59 1.12 -22.01
CA ASP A 52 18.84 0.38 -22.24
C ASP A 52 18.73 -1.09 -21.79
N SER A 53 18.09 -1.34 -20.65
CA SER A 53 17.82 -2.70 -20.15
C SER A 53 16.94 -3.49 -21.11
N PHE A 54 15.89 -2.87 -21.63
CA PHE A 54 15.00 -3.51 -22.62
C PHE A 54 15.73 -3.79 -23.95
N GLU A 55 16.48 -2.83 -24.46
CA GLU A 55 17.25 -3.00 -25.70
C GLU A 55 18.25 -4.16 -25.59
N LYS A 56 19.04 -4.20 -24.53
CA LYS A 56 20.04 -5.28 -24.27
C LYS A 56 19.37 -6.66 -24.19
N ALA A 57 18.19 -6.73 -23.58
CA ALA A 57 17.44 -7.97 -23.42
C ALA A 57 16.65 -8.36 -24.70
N GLY A 58 16.49 -7.45 -25.67
CA GLY A 58 15.67 -7.65 -26.86
C GLY A 58 14.16 -7.58 -26.56
N VAL A 59 13.76 -6.85 -25.52
CA VAL A 59 12.37 -6.56 -25.18
C VAL A 59 11.92 -5.29 -25.90
N LYS A 60 10.86 -5.39 -26.70
CA LYS A 60 10.33 -4.24 -27.45
C LYS A 60 9.28 -3.50 -26.63
N VAL A 61 9.50 -2.22 -26.40
CA VAL A 61 8.49 -1.32 -25.83
C VAL A 61 7.55 -0.89 -26.95
N LEU A 62 6.27 -1.29 -26.86
CA LEU A 62 5.23 -0.96 -27.85
C LEU A 62 4.61 0.42 -27.60
N HIS A 63 4.52 0.82 -26.33
CA HIS A 63 4.02 2.12 -25.89
C HIS A 63 4.62 2.48 -24.55
N HIS A 64 4.89 3.76 -24.33
CA HIS A 64 5.26 4.30 -23.03
C HIS A 64 4.66 5.69 -22.85
N GLN A 65 4.29 6.02 -21.62
CA GLN A 65 3.86 7.37 -21.23
C GLN A 65 4.01 7.61 -19.74
N GLU A 66 4.00 8.87 -19.35
CA GLU A 66 3.87 9.27 -17.95
C GLU A 66 2.39 9.40 -17.55
N MET A 67 2.08 9.04 -16.31
CA MET A 67 0.75 9.12 -15.73
C MET A 67 0.79 9.70 -14.33
N ASP A 68 -0.18 10.55 -14.02
CA ASP A 68 -0.44 11.02 -12.66
C ASP A 68 -1.92 10.91 -12.27
N THR A 69 -2.76 10.41 -13.19
CA THR A 69 -4.19 10.19 -12.96
C THR A 69 -4.46 8.81 -12.35
N VAL A 70 -5.51 8.72 -11.56
CA VAL A 70 -6.15 7.48 -11.11
C VAL A 70 -7.66 7.52 -11.42
N ASP A 71 -8.07 8.37 -12.38
CA ASP A 71 -9.45 8.38 -12.84
C ASP A 71 -9.77 7.09 -13.61
N PHE A 72 -10.88 6.48 -13.27
CA PHE A 72 -11.29 5.20 -13.84
C PHE A 72 -11.51 5.28 -15.35
N ASN A 73 -12.10 6.38 -15.85
CA ASN A 73 -12.38 6.53 -17.27
C ASN A 73 -11.10 6.69 -18.08
N ASP A 74 -10.18 7.56 -17.60
CA ASP A 74 -8.88 7.76 -18.26
C ASP A 74 -8.10 6.44 -18.37
N ILE A 75 -8.09 5.65 -17.27
CA ILE A 75 -7.36 4.38 -17.22
C ILE A 75 -8.00 3.32 -18.13
N THR A 76 -9.33 3.26 -18.18
CA THR A 76 -10.02 2.31 -19.05
C THR A 76 -9.91 2.70 -20.53
N GLU A 77 -9.99 3.98 -20.87
CA GLU A 77 -9.74 4.47 -22.23
C GLU A 77 -8.35 4.09 -22.70
N LEU A 78 -7.32 4.40 -21.89
CA LEU A 78 -5.95 3.99 -22.19
C LEU A 78 -5.81 2.48 -22.39
N ALA A 79 -6.47 1.67 -21.55
CA ALA A 79 -6.40 0.21 -21.70
C ALA A 79 -6.85 -0.27 -23.09
N PHE A 80 -7.91 0.35 -23.64
CA PHE A 80 -8.40 -0.01 -24.97
C PHE A 80 -7.57 0.57 -26.15
N GLU A 81 -6.76 1.60 -25.90
CA GLU A 81 -5.86 2.19 -26.89
C GLU A 81 -4.51 1.44 -26.99
N LEU A 82 -4.17 0.62 -26.00
CA LEU A 82 -2.89 -0.10 -26.01
C LEU A 82 -2.80 -1.10 -27.18
N PRO A 83 -1.58 -1.30 -27.73
CA PRO A 83 -1.37 -2.23 -28.83
C PRO A 83 -1.80 -3.67 -28.50
N ASN A 84 -2.59 -4.30 -29.36
CA ASN A 84 -3.13 -5.67 -29.17
C ASN A 84 -2.05 -6.76 -28.96
N LYS A 85 -0.78 -6.47 -29.27
CA LYS A 85 0.34 -7.41 -29.09
C LYS A 85 1.02 -7.27 -27.74
N THR A 86 0.51 -6.42 -26.85
CA THR A 86 1.05 -6.21 -25.52
C THR A 86 0.96 -7.49 -24.70
N GLN A 87 2.10 -7.99 -24.23
CA GLN A 87 2.20 -9.21 -23.44
C GLN A 87 2.20 -8.94 -21.94
N ALA A 88 2.69 -7.77 -21.52
CA ALA A 88 2.67 -7.33 -20.14
C ALA A 88 2.60 -5.80 -20.04
N VAL A 89 1.98 -5.29 -18.98
CA VAL A 89 1.99 -3.87 -18.60
C VAL A 89 2.90 -3.69 -17.41
N ILE A 90 3.79 -2.72 -17.49
CA ILE A 90 4.72 -2.36 -16.42
C ILE A 90 4.27 -1.02 -15.83
N GLY A 91 4.14 -0.94 -14.51
CA GLY A 91 3.94 0.32 -13.80
C GLY A 91 5.20 0.66 -13.01
N MET A 92 5.90 1.73 -13.39
CA MET A 92 7.06 2.22 -12.67
C MET A 92 6.77 3.55 -11.98
N GLY A 93 6.68 3.54 -10.64
CA GLY A 93 6.40 4.77 -9.90
C GLY A 93 5.78 4.55 -8.52
N GLY A 94 5.10 5.58 -8.03
CA GLY A 94 4.31 5.52 -6.81
C GLY A 94 2.93 4.87 -7.02
N GLY A 95 2.11 4.85 -5.96
CA GLY A 95 0.81 4.17 -5.94
C GLY A 95 -0.11 4.47 -7.13
N LYS A 96 -0.15 5.72 -7.62
CA LYS A 96 -1.02 6.10 -8.74
C LYS A 96 -0.75 5.27 -10.01
N VAL A 97 0.51 5.27 -10.47
CA VAL A 97 0.87 4.54 -11.70
C VAL A 97 0.84 3.02 -11.49
N ILE A 98 1.18 2.56 -10.30
CA ILE A 98 1.08 1.14 -9.92
C ILE A 98 -0.37 0.68 -10.03
N ASP A 99 -1.33 1.41 -9.44
CA ASP A 99 -2.75 1.07 -9.48
C ASP A 99 -3.33 1.17 -10.89
N ALA A 100 -2.95 2.19 -11.66
CA ALA A 100 -3.34 2.32 -13.06
C ALA A 100 -2.85 1.13 -13.91
N ALA A 101 -1.55 0.81 -13.87
CA ALA A 101 -0.98 -0.31 -14.62
C ALA A 101 -1.56 -1.68 -14.18
N LYS A 102 -1.77 -1.85 -12.87
CA LYS A 102 -2.43 -3.03 -12.30
C LYS A 102 -3.84 -3.21 -12.84
N TYR A 103 -4.62 -2.13 -12.87
CA TYR A 103 -6.00 -2.18 -13.35
C TYR A 103 -6.07 -2.40 -14.86
N ILE A 104 -5.19 -1.78 -15.64
CA ILE A 104 -5.04 -2.04 -17.09
C ILE A 104 -4.72 -3.52 -17.35
N GLY A 105 -3.73 -4.08 -16.64
CA GLY A 105 -3.40 -5.50 -16.75
C GLY A 105 -4.59 -6.41 -16.43
N TYR A 106 -5.38 -6.05 -15.43
CA TYR A 106 -6.59 -6.78 -15.04
C TYR A 106 -7.69 -6.73 -16.12
N VAL A 107 -7.99 -5.55 -16.66
CA VAL A 107 -9.01 -5.36 -17.71
C VAL A 107 -8.62 -6.10 -19.00
N LEU A 108 -7.35 -5.98 -19.41
CA LEU A 108 -6.83 -6.63 -20.61
C LEU A 108 -6.52 -8.11 -20.42
N ARG A 109 -6.57 -8.62 -19.18
CA ARG A 109 -6.20 -10.00 -18.81
C ARG A 109 -4.77 -10.37 -19.20
N ILE A 110 -3.85 -9.44 -19.07
CA ILE A 110 -2.42 -9.62 -19.30
C ILE A 110 -1.64 -9.40 -18.00
N PRO A 111 -0.44 -9.99 -17.88
CA PRO A 111 0.43 -9.79 -16.73
C PRO A 111 0.72 -8.32 -16.44
N PHE A 112 0.70 -7.96 -15.16
CA PHE A 112 1.14 -6.68 -14.63
C PHE A 112 2.49 -6.86 -13.91
N ILE A 113 3.44 -5.97 -14.18
CA ILE A 113 4.74 -5.92 -13.50
C ILE A 113 4.81 -4.63 -12.68
N SER A 114 5.00 -4.79 -11.38
CA SER A 114 5.10 -3.69 -10.42
C SER A 114 6.56 -3.27 -10.23
N VAL A 115 6.88 -2.02 -10.51
CA VAL A 115 8.21 -1.42 -10.29
C VAL A 115 8.04 -0.17 -9.41
N PRO A 116 7.86 -0.35 -8.09
CA PRO A 116 7.65 0.77 -7.19
C PRO A 116 8.93 1.61 -7.05
N THR A 117 8.76 2.93 -7.02
CA THR A 117 9.84 3.91 -6.76
C THR A 117 9.73 4.55 -5.38
N SER A 118 8.79 4.08 -4.56
CA SER A 118 8.61 4.51 -3.17
C SER A 118 8.07 3.37 -2.32
N SER A 119 8.37 3.40 -1.04
CA SER A 119 7.92 2.43 -0.04
C SER A 119 6.64 2.83 0.70
N SER A 120 5.77 3.64 0.08
CA SER A 120 4.70 4.35 0.78
C SER A 120 3.55 3.49 1.31
N SER A 121 3.34 2.29 0.80
CA SER A 121 2.33 1.32 1.24
C SER A 121 2.52 -0.04 0.58
N ASP A 122 1.73 -1.04 0.98
CA ASP A 122 1.68 -2.38 0.35
C ASP A 122 0.96 -2.41 -1.01
N GLY A 123 0.49 -1.27 -1.52
CA GLY A 123 -0.23 -1.16 -2.79
C GLY A 123 0.52 -1.73 -3.99
N PHE A 124 1.87 -1.74 -3.97
CA PHE A 124 2.67 -2.30 -5.06
C PHE A 124 2.57 -3.84 -5.17
N SER A 125 2.11 -4.50 -4.12
CA SER A 125 1.99 -5.96 -4.03
C SER A 125 0.55 -6.45 -3.84
N SER A 126 -0.41 -5.56 -3.58
CA SER A 126 -1.81 -5.93 -3.35
C SER A 126 -2.55 -6.29 -4.63
N SER A 127 -3.62 -7.08 -4.51
CA SER A 127 -4.52 -7.48 -5.61
C SER A 127 -5.69 -6.52 -5.84
N SER A 128 -5.66 -5.33 -5.26
CA SER A 128 -6.66 -4.28 -5.48
C SER A 128 -6.02 -3.01 -6.02
N ALA A 129 -6.79 -2.22 -6.76
CA ALA A 129 -6.41 -0.91 -7.27
C ALA A 129 -7.29 0.18 -6.67
N SER A 130 -6.67 1.26 -6.18
CA SER A 130 -7.37 2.41 -5.60
C SER A 130 -7.56 3.49 -6.66
N LEU A 131 -8.75 3.55 -7.26
CA LEU A 131 -9.08 4.45 -8.36
C LEU A 131 -10.15 5.47 -7.95
N ILE A 132 -10.26 6.56 -8.73
CA ILE A 132 -11.34 7.53 -8.62
C ILE A 132 -12.45 7.11 -9.59
N VAL A 133 -13.63 6.84 -9.03
CA VAL A 133 -14.84 6.49 -9.78
C VAL A 133 -15.93 7.47 -9.38
N ASP A 134 -16.45 8.22 -10.35
CA ASP A 134 -17.46 9.27 -10.12
C ASP A 134 -17.02 10.30 -9.05
N GLY A 135 -15.75 10.72 -9.10
CA GLY A 135 -15.16 11.69 -8.18
C GLY A 135 -14.82 11.14 -6.79
N HIS A 136 -15.06 9.85 -6.51
CA HIS A 136 -14.81 9.21 -5.23
C HIS A 136 -13.75 8.12 -5.34
N ARG A 137 -12.81 8.10 -4.38
CA ARG A 137 -11.80 7.04 -4.30
C ARG A 137 -12.45 5.72 -3.90
N LYS A 138 -12.27 4.68 -4.72
CA LYS A 138 -12.79 3.33 -4.49
C LYS A 138 -11.69 2.30 -4.67
N SER A 139 -11.67 1.29 -3.82
CA SER A 139 -10.83 0.11 -4.00
C SER A 139 -11.55 -0.86 -4.93
N LEU A 140 -11.00 -1.08 -6.11
CA LEU A 140 -11.54 -1.99 -7.11
C LEU A 140 -10.77 -3.30 -7.12
N PRO A 141 -11.45 -4.44 -7.36
CA PRO A 141 -10.77 -5.70 -7.60
C PRO A 141 -9.81 -5.59 -8.78
N ALA A 142 -8.64 -6.14 -8.62
CA ALA A 142 -7.64 -6.28 -9.65
C ALA A 142 -6.96 -7.65 -9.52
N LYS A 143 -5.74 -7.80 -10.02
CA LYS A 143 -4.95 -9.01 -9.89
C LYS A 143 -3.58 -8.67 -9.31
N MET A 144 -3.05 -9.55 -8.49
CA MET A 144 -1.69 -9.44 -7.98
C MET A 144 -0.68 -9.36 -9.12
N ALA A 145 0.40 -8.61 -8.91
CA ALA A 145 1.46 -8.48 -9.90
C ALA A 145 2.07 -9.86 -10.25
N TYR A 146 2.31 -10.09 -11.53
CA TYR A 146 3.10 -11.24 -12.00
C TYR A 146 4.56 -11.11 -11.58
N GLY A 147 5.09 -9.89 -11.62
CA GLY A 147 6.43 -9.57 -11.17
C GLY A 147 6.45 -8.33 -10.27
N ILE A 148 7.19 -8.38 -9.19
CA ILE A 148 7.47 -7.27 -8.29
C ILE A 148 8.99 -7.03 -8.32
N LEU A 149 9.40 -5.88 -8.85
CA LEU A 149 10.79 -5.52 -9.09
C LEU A 149 11.10 -4.23 -8.33
N VAL A 150 11.69 -4.34 -7.15
CA VAL A 150 11.97 -3.23 -6.25
C VAL A 150 13.48 -2.96 -6.21
N ASP A 151 13.88 -1.82 -6.73
CA ASP A 151 15.26 -1.35 -6.63
C ASP A 151 15.44 -0.56 -5.34
N THR A 152 16.21 -1.09 -4.40
CA THR A 152 16.41 -0.46 -3.09
C THR A 152 17.18 0.86 -3.18
N ASP A 153 18.03 1.07 -4.18
CA ASP A 153 18.72 2.35 -4.39
C ASP A 153 17.72 3.41 -4.89
N VAL A 154 16.78 3.03 -5.75
CA VAL A 154 15.68 3.92 -6.18
C VAL A 154 14.79 4.30 -5.00
N ILE A 155 14.39 3.32 -4.18
CA ILE A 155 13.57 3.59 -2.98
C ILE A 155 14.29 4.53 -2.01
N LYS A 156 15.60 4.35 -1.78
CA LYS A 156 16.39 5.22 -0.91
C LYS A 156 16.51 6.66 -1.43
N SER A 157 16.48 6.84 -2.74
CA SER A 157 16.52 8.18 -3.36
C SER A 157 15.20 8.94 -3.25
N ALA A 158 14.11 8.27 -2.91
CA ALA A 158 12.79 8.87 -2.79
C ALA A 158 12.68 9.76 -1.53
N PRO A 159 11.82 10.78 -1.55
CA PRO A 159 11.57 11.62 -0.37
C PRO A 159 11.19 10.79 0.87
N VAL A 160 11.83 11.07 2.00
CA VAL A 160 11.70 10.31 3.27
C VAL A 160 10.25 10.18 3.77
N ARG A 161 9.38 11.11 3.40
CA ARG A 161 7.94 11.03 3.71
C ARG A 161 7.28 9.73 3.26
N PHE A 162 7.77 9.13 2.17
CA PHE A 162 7.26 7.85 1.69
C PHE A 162 7.72 6.68 2.57
N LEU A 163 8.90 6.79 3.17
CA LEU A 163 9.36 5.81 4.15
C LEU A 163 8.45 5.82 5.38
N TYR A 164 8.16 7.01 5.94
CA TYR A 164 7.24 7.12 7.07
C TYR A 164 5.84 6.61 6.76
N SER A 165 5.35 6.88 5.55
CA SER A 165 4.08 6.31 5.09
C SER A 165 4.13 4.78 5.07
N GLY A 166 5.18 4.17 4.53
CA GLY A 166 5.34 2.71 4.54
C GLY A 166 5.43 2.11 5.94
N VAL A 167 6.13 2.79 6.86
CA VAL A 167 6.19 2.39 8.27
C VAL A 167 4.80 2.38 8.90
N GLY A 168 4.01 3.45 8.70
CA GLY A 168 2.65 3.54 9.23
C GLY A 168 1.74 2.46 8.66
N ASP A 169 1.78 2.25 7.34
CA ASP A 169 1.00 1.20 6.66
C ASP A 169 1.41 -0.21 7.12
N MET A 170 2.72 -0.47 7.30
CA MET A 170 3.17 -1.78 7.79
C MET A 170 2.74 -2.05 9.22
N VAL A 171 2.86 -1.06 10.12
CA VAL A 171 2.49 -1.18 11.53
C VAL A 171 0.97 -1.36 11.70
N ALA A 172 0.17 -0.86 10.79
CA ALA A 172 -1.28 -1.01 10.77
C ALA A 172 -1.75 -2.48 10.83
N LYS A 173 -0.95 -3.41 10.34
CA LYS A 173 -1.27 -4.85 10.37
C LYS A 173 -1.38 -5.41 11.80
N ILE A 174 -0.93 -4.67 12.81
CA ILE A 174 -1.18 -4.98 14.23
C ILE A 174 -2.67 -4.81 14.55
N GLN A 175 -3.28 -3.73 14.10
CA GLN A 175 -4.69 -3.44 14.36
C GLN A 175 -5.61 -4.17 13.39
N SER A 176 -5.30 -4.17 12.09
CA SER A 176 -6.17 -4.81 11.09
C SER A 176 -6.39 -6.29 11.35
N THR A 177 -5.36 -7.03 11.75
CA THR A 177 -5.51 -8.45 12.11
C THR A 177 -6.30 -8.63 13.41
N TYR A 178 -6.28 -7.65 14.32
CA TYR A 178 -7.08 -7.66 15.53
C TYR A 178 -8.54 -7.34 15.26
N ASP A 179 -8.82 -6.39 14.37
CA ASP A 179 -10.17 -6.13 13.87
C ASP A 179 -10.76 -7.35 13.15
N TRP A 180 -9.98 -8.00 12.29
CA TRP A 180 -10.46 -9.16 11.53
C TRP A 180 -10.83 -10.33 12.44
N GLN A 181 -10.04 -10.58 13.50
CA GLN A 181 -10.39 -11.57 14.53
C GLN A 181 -11.68 -11.15 15.28
N HIS A 182 -11.85 -9.88 15.56
CA HIS A 182 -13.07 -9.36 16.20
C HIS A 182 -14.31 -9.58 15.33
N GLU A 183 -14.21 -9.35 14.01
CA GLU A 183 -15.29 -9.63 13.06
C GLU A 183 -15.67 -11.11 13.04
N GLU A 184 -14.69 -12.01 13.12
CA GLU A 184 -14.94 -13.47 13.23
C GLU A 184 -15.61 -13.82 14.55
N ASP A 185 -15.12 -13.30 15.68
CA ASP A 185 -15.70 -13.55 17.01
C ASP A 185 -17.16 -13.10 17.10
N LEU A 186 -17.54 -12.08 16.31
CA LEU A 186 -18.92 -11.59 16.18
C LEU A 186 -19.74 -12.32 15.10
N GLY A 187 -19.12 -13.17 14.29
CA GLY A 187 -19.78 -13.91 13.20
C GLY A 187 -20.07 -13.11 11.94
N TYR A 188 -19.36 -11.99 11.72
CA TYR A 188 -19.50 -11.15 10.52
C TYR A 188 -18.56 -11.53 9.39
N ASP A 189 -17.43 -12.15 9.69
CA ASP A 189 -16.45 -12.61 8.69
C ASP A 189 -15.87 -13.96 9.13
N GLU A 190 -15.15 -14.63 8.23
CA GLU A 190 -14.40 -15.85 8.49
C GLU A 190 -12.91 -15.56 8.25
N VAL A 191 -12.09 -15.76 9.27
CA VAL A 191 -10.65 -15.53 9.18
C VAL A 191 -9.99 -16.68 8.42
N ASN A 192 -9.31 -16.36 7.31
CA ASN A 192 -8.42 -17.32 6.66
C ASN A 192 -7.12 -17.41 7.49
N ASP A 193 -6.93 -18.53 8.19
CA ASP A 193 -5.78 -18.77 9.09
C ASP A 193 -4.43 -18.55 8.42
N PHE A 194 -4.29 -18.91 7.14
CA PHE A 194 -3.03 -18.77 6.43
C PHE A 194 -2.73 -17.32 6.09
N ALA A 195 -3.73 -16.58 5.58
CA ALA A 195 -3.62 -15.14 5.33
C ALA A 195 -3.33 -14.37 6.62
N PHE A 196 -4.03 -14.69 7.71
CA PHE A 196 -3.82 -14.13 9.04
C PHE A 196 -2.40 -14.36 9.54
N MET A 197 -1.91 -15.60 9.42
CA MET A 197 -0.54 -15.96 9.78
C MET A 197 0.47 -15.14 8.98
N ILE A 198 0.30 -14.98 7.67
CA ILE A 198 1.21 -14.23 6.80
C ILE A 198 1.23 -12.75 7.20
N ALA A 199 0.07 -12.09 7.33
CA ALA A 199 -0.02 -10.69 7.73
C ALA A 199 0.63 -10.45 9.12
N LYS A 200 0.33 -11.33 10.07
CA LYS A 200 0.90 -11.27 11.43
C LYS A 200 2.40 -11.54 11.47
N LYS A 201 2.92 -12.42 10.60
CA LYS A 201 4.37 -12.65 10.46
C LYS A 201 5.05 -11.46 9.83
N ALA A 202 4.49 -10.86 8.79
CA ALA A 202 5.02 -9.68 8.13
C ALA A 202 5.24 -8.54 9.13
N VAL A 203 4.20 -8.10 9.84
CA VAL A 203 4.35 -7.01 10.82
C VAL A 203 5.25 -7.38 11.99
N ASN A 204 5.21 -8.63 12.48
CA ASN A 204 6.08 -9.04 13.58
C ASN A 204 7.56 -9.12 13.16
N SER A 205 7.86 -9.49 11.91
CA SER A 205 9.22 -9.45 11.38
C SER A 205 9.72 -8.02 11.37
N PHE A 206 9.00 -7.12 10.73
CA PHE A 206 9.37 -5.70 10.65
C PHE A 206 9.59 -5.07 12.03
N VAL A 207 8.63 -5.16 12.97
CA VAL A 207 8.73 -4.48 14.28
C VAL A 207 9.75 -5.10 15.23
N ARG A 208 10.29 -6.27 14.92
CA ARG A 208 11.33 -6.94 15.72
C ARG A 208 12.73 -6.82 15.12
N THR A 209 12.82 -6.36 13.87
CA THR A 209 14.10 -6.19 13.20
C THR A 209 14.94 -5.16 13.96
N PRO A 210 16.16 -5.52 14.37
CA PRO A 210 17.06 -4.57 15.01
C PRO A 210 17.60 -3.59 13.96
N PHE A 211 17.63 -2.31 14.26
CA PHE A 211 18.24 -1.25 13.47
C PHE A 211 18.65 -0.08 14.36
N GLU A 212 19.67 0.65 13.97
CA GLU A 212 20.10 1.89 14.64
C GLU A 212 19.63 3.12 13.86
N SER A 213 19.48 3.00 12.53
CA SER A 213 19.02 4.05 11.64
C SER A 213 18.06 3.50 10.58
N THR A 214 17.09 4.32 10.16
CA THR A 214 16.19 4.01 9.05
C THR A 214 16.89 4.00 7.68
N ASP A 215 18.14 4.48 7.61
CA ASP A 215 18.98 4.44 6.40
C ASP A 215 19.66 3.08 6.17
N GLU A 216 19.61 2.18 7.16
CA GLU A 216 20.20 0.86 7.03
C GLU A 216 19.51 0.01 5.95
N ASP A 217 20.33 -0.72 5.19
CA ASP A 217 19.83 -1.66 4.17
C ASP A 217 18.91 -2.72 4.76
N LEU A 218 19.23 -3.20 5.97
CA LEU A 218 18.44 -4.20 6.68
C LEU A 218 17.03 -3.65 7.00
N PHE A 219 16.94 -2.42 7.51
CA PHE A 219 15.66 -1.79 7.83
C PHE A 219 14.78 -1.66 6.59
N LEU A 220 15.34 -1.09 5.52
CA LEU A 220 14.60 -0.89 4.28
C LEU A 220 14.18 -2.22 3.65
N LYS A 221 15.09 -3.19 3.60
CA LYS A 221 14.81 -4.53 3.06
C LYS A 221 13.64 -5.19 3.81
N GLU A 222 13.68 -5.17 5.14
CA GLU A 222 12.64 -5.78 5.97
C GLU A 222 11.29 -5.08 5.84
N LEU A 223 11.29 -3.74 5.71
CA LEU A 223 10.07 -2.99 5.41
C LEU A 223 9.45 -3.43 4.08
N LEU A 224 10.26 -3.48 3.02
CA LEU A 224 9.81 -3.83 1.68
C LEU A 224 9.35 -5.29 1.57
N ASP A 225 10.09 -6.23 2.17
CA ASP A 225 9.72 -7.64 2.23
C ASP A 225 8.38 -7.82 2.98
N SER A 226 8.21 -7.12 4.11
CA SER A 226 7.00 -7.17 4.90
C SER A 226 5.79 -6.56 4.18
N LEU A 227 5.98 -5.43 3.49
CA LEU A 227 4.94 -4.84 2.62
C LEU A 227 4.56 -5.78 1.48
N ALA A 228 5.54 -6.47 0.86
CA ALA A 228 5.26 -7.46 -0.18
C ALA A 228 4.45 -8.65 0.37
N MET A 229 4.80 -9.14 1.56
CA MET A 229 4.05 -10.21 2.25
C MET A 229 2.61 -9.78 2.57
N SER A 230 2.38 -8.51 2.90
CA SER A 230 1.03 -7.98 3.14
C SER A 230 0.11 -8.13 1.93
N GLY A 231 0.62 -7.83 0.73
CA GLY A 231 -0.13 -8.02 -0.51
C GLY A 231 -0.47 -9.49 -0.77
N VAL A 232 0.45 -10.41 -0.45
CA VAL A 232 0.19 -11.86 -0.54
C VAL A 232 -0.89 -12.29 0.43
N ALA A 233 -0.91 -11.75 1.65
CA ALA A 233 -1.96 -12.05 2.63
C ALA A 233 -3.35 -11.63 2.12
N ASN A 234 -3.47 -10.47 1.47
CA ASN A 234 -4.72 -10.00 0.87
C ASN A 234 -5.19 -10.91 -0.29
N GLU A 235 -4.27 -11.35 -1.13
CA GLU A 235 -4.58 -12.28 -2.22
C GLU A 235 -5.12 -13.60 -1.68
N ILE A 236 -4.48 -14.18 -0.67
CA ILE A 236 -4.91 -15.44 -0.03
C ILE A 236 -6.27 -15.29 0.63
N ALA A 237 -6.52 -14.17 1.33
CA ALA A 237 -7.80 -13.89 1.95
C ALA A 237 -8.92 -13.60 0.94
N GLY A 238 -8.57 -13.17 -0.28
CA GLY A 238 -9.52 -12.66 -1.26
C GLY A 238 -10.19 -11.35 -0.83
N SER A 239 -9.60 -10.65 0.13
CA SER A 239 -10.07 -9.38 0.68
C SER A 239 -8.91 -8.58 1.28
N SER A 240 -9.15 -7.31 1.63
CA SER A 240 -8.17 -6.49 2.33
C SER A 240 -8.23 -6.62 3.87
N ALA A 241 -9.05 -7.52 4.40
CA ALA A 241 -9.24 -7.65 5.86
C ALA A 241 -7.93 -7.90 6.64
N PRO A 242 -6.98 -8.73 6.14
CA PRO A 242 -5.71 -8.95 6.83
C PRO A 242 -4.88 -7.69 7.04
N THR A 243 -5.04 -6.67 6.19
CA THR A 243 -4.17 -5.48 6.17
C THR A 243 -4.90 -4.16 6.36
N SER A 244 -6.24 -4.17 6.38
CA SER A 244 -7.10 -2.97 6.44
C SER A 244 -8.25 -3.19 7.42
N GLY A 245 -8.13 -2.61 8.60
CA GLY A 245 -9.14 -2.62 9.67
C GLY A 245 -9.70 -1.22 9.94
N SER A 246 -10.04 -0.97 11.21
CA SER A 246 -10.58 0.30 11.69
C SER A 246 -9.68 1.50 11.39
N GLU A 247 -8.36 1.33 11.46
CA GLU A 247 -7.37 2.37 11.17
C GLU A 247 -7.45 2.85 9.72
N HIS A 248 -7.70 1.94 8.80
CA HIS A 248 -7.87 2.29 7.38
C HIS A 248 -9.22 2.97 7.12
N LEU A 249 -10.27 2.63 7.87
CA LEU A 249 -11.56 3.31 7.75
C LEU A 249 -11.45 4.78 8.13
N ILE A 250 -10.63 5.13 9.14
CA ILE A 250 -10.33 6.52 9.51
C ILE A 250 -9.59 7.22 8.36
N SER A 251 -8.56 6.60 7.79
CA SER A 251 -7.81 7.18 6.66
C SER A 251 -8.70 7.42 5.43
N HIS A 252 -9.53 6.44 5.07
CA HIS A 252 -10.46 6.60 3.95
C HIS A 252 -11.53 7.66 4.20
N ALA A 253 -11.96 7.82 5.46
CA ALA A 253 -12.86 8.90 5.84
C ALA A 253 -12.17 10.27 5.66
N LEU A 254 -10.92 10.44 6.13
CA LEU A 254 -10.12 11.65 5.89
C LEU A 254 -9.99 11.95 4.40
N ASP A 255 -9.66 10.96 3.59
CA ASP A 255 -9.55 11.09 2.12
C ASP A 255 -10.86 11.55 1.46
N SER A 256 -12.01 11.25 2.06
CA SER A 256 -13.31 11.54 1.47
C SER A 256 -13.75 13.01 1.60
N PHE A 257 -13.19 13.76 2.55
CA PHE A 257 -13.61 15.14 2.80
C PHE A 257 -12.48 16.18 2.87
N LEU A 258 -11.21 15.75 2.95
CA LEU A 258 -10.08 16.66 2.92
C LEU A 258 -9.66 16.96 1.47
N ASP A 259 -9.48 18.22 1.13
CA ASP A 259 -8.97 18.63 -0.18
C ASP A 259 -7.51 18.17 -0.40
N ARG A 260 -6.73 18.13 0.67
CA ARG A 260 -5.31 17.75 0.67
C ARG A 260 -5.00 16.79 1.82
N PRO A 261 -5.44 15.54 1.72
CA PRO A 261 -5.15 14.55 2.73
C PRO A 261 -3.65 14.26 2.78
N GLN A 262 -3.16 13.84 3.93
CA GLN A 262 -1.79 13.37 4.09
C GLN A 262 -1.59 12.03 3.38
N LEU A 263 -0.33 11.59 3.25
CA LEU A 263 -0.03 10.26 2.71
C LEU A 263 -0.78 9.18 3.49
N HIS A 264 -1.34 8.23 2.76
CA HIS A 264 -2.18 7.16 3.28
C HIS A 264 -1.61 6.50 4.54
N GLY A 265 -0.36 6.01 4.47
CA GLY A 265 0.24 5.32 5.61
C GLY A 265 0.53 6.24 6.80
N VAL A 266 0.64 7.56 6.62
CA VAL A 266 0.74 8.51 7.72
C VAL A 266 -0.59 8.58 8.49
N GLN A 267 -1.70 8.75 7.77
CA GLN A 267 -3.05 8.75 8.35
C GLN A 267 -3.35 7.40 9.03
N VAL A 268 -3.05 6.30 8.34
CA VAL A 268 -3.24 4.94 8.85
C VAL A 268 -2.39 4.68 10.08
N GLY A 269 -1.13 5.14 10.10
CA GLY A 269 -0.24 4.97 11.26
C GLY A 269 -0.76 5.67 12.51
N ILE A 270 -1.18 6.93 12.40
CA ILE A 270 -1.78 7.67 13.52
C ILE A 270 -3.05 6.96 13.99
N ALA A 271 -3.92 6.58 13.07
CA ALA A 271 -5.15 5.84 13.38
C ALA A 271 -4.87 4.48 14.03
N THR A 272 -3.80 3.79 13.63
CA THR A 272 -3.36 2.54 14.26
C THR A 272 -3.01 2.74 15.73
N TYR A 273 -2.27 3.79 16.05
CA TYR A 273 -1.97 4.10 17.45
C TYR A 273 -3.23 4.37 18.26
N ILE A 274 -4.16 5.18 17.71
CA ILE A 274 -5.45 5.47 18.35
C ILE A 274 -6.19 4.17 18.64
N MET A 275 -6.40 3.34 17.64
CA MET A 275 -7.19 2.12 17.76
C MET A 275 -6.52 1.09 18.67
N CYS A 276 -5.23 0.85 18.52
CA CYS A 276 -4.48 -0.04 19.40
C CYS A 276 -4.56 0.40 20.87
N LYS A 277 -4.58 1.71 21.14
CA LYS A 277 -4.63 2.24 22.50
C LYS A 277 -5.99 2.10 23.14
N ILE A 278 -7.07 2.40 22.42
CA ILE A 278 -8.44 2.24 22.96
C ILE A 278 -8.85 0.78 23.13
N CYS A 279 -8.29 -0.12 22.32
CA CYS A 279 -8.49 -1.56 22.44
C CYS A 279 -7.52 -2.24 23.44
N ASP A 280 -6.61 -1.49 24.07
CA ASP A 280 -5.49 -1.99 24.87
C ASP A 280 -4.69 -3.10 24.16
N HIS A 281 -4.57 -2.99 22.83
CA HIS A 281 -3.91 -3.98 21.97
C HIS A 281 -2.55 -3.50 21.50
N ARG A 282 -1.45 -3.97 22.08
CA ARG A 282 -0.06 -3.76 21.64
C ARG A 282 0.35 -2.31 21.34
N TRP A 283 -0.38 -1.31 21.80
CA TRP A 283 -0.12 0.10 21.51
C TRP A 283 1.29 0.56 21.90
N LYS A 284 1.88 -0.01 22.99
CA LYS A 284 3.26 0.29 23.39
C LYS A 284 4.27 -0.13 22.33
N ARG A 285 4.00 -1.20 21.59
CA ARG A 285 4.86 -1.63 20.48
C ARG A 285 4.74 -0.68 19.29
N VAL A 286 3.53 -0.22 18.99
CA VAL A 286 3.28 0.81 17.98
C VAL A 286 4.03 2.09 18.34
N ASP A 287 3.90 2.58 19.56
CA ASP A 287 4.62 3.78 20.03
C ASP A 287 6.14 3.61 19.96
N THR A 288 6.66 2.45 20.37
CA THR A 288 8.09 2.15 20.35
C THR A 288 8.65 2.22 18.92
N ILE A 289 8.01 1.57 17.95
CA ILE A 289 8.51 1.58 16.56
C ILE A 289 8.37 2.96 15.93
N PHE A 290 7.29 3.67 16.17
CA PHE A 290 7.08 5.03 15.67
C PHE A 290 8.06 6.04 16.26
N THR A 291 8.39 5.91 17.53
CA THR A 291 9.44 6.72 18.17
C THR A 291 10.81 6.39 17.60
N LYS A 292 11.14 5.11 17.47
CA LYS A 292 12.46 4.66 16.98
C LYS A 292 12.70 5.02 15.49
N THR A 293 11.65 5.03 14.67
CA THR A 293 11.74 5.40 13.25
C THR A 293 11.70 6.90 13.00
N GLY A 294 11.39 7.74 13.99
CA GLY A 294 11.16 9.17 13.81
C GLY A 294 9.78 9.49 13.18
N PHE A 295 8.86 8.53 13.14
CA PHE A 295 7.51 8.74 12.60
C PHE A 295 6.75 9.84 13.33
N TRP A 296 6.82 9.89 14.67
CA TRP A 296 6.18 10.93 15.48
C TRP A 296 6.78 12.32 15.21
N ASP A 297 8.11 12.41 15.09
CA ASP A 297 8.80 13.67 14.79
C ASP A 297 8.39 14.19 13.42
N TYR A 298 8.23 13.29 12.44
CA TYR A 298 7.70 13.65 11.13
C TYR A 298 6.24 14.10 11.22
N CYS A 299 5.37 13.40 11.92
CA CYS A 299 3.97 13.81 12.10
C CYS A 299 3.85 15.18 12.74
N ALA A 300 4.72 15.54 13.68
CA ALA A 300 4.74 16.86 14.32
C ALA A 300 5.11 18.01 13.37
N THR A 301 5.64 17.71 12.18
CA THR A 301 5.90 18.74 11.14
C THR A 301 4.71 18.99 10.22
N LEU A 302 3.63 18.22 10.36
CA LEU A 302 2.46 18.27 9.48
C LEU A 302 1.35 19.12 10.10
N ASP A 303 0.54 19.75 9.25
CA ASP A 303 -0.68 20.43 9.69
C ASP A 303 -1.81 19.38 9.83
N LEU A 304 -1.93 18.80 11.04
CA LEU A 304 -2.90 17.78 11.39
C LEU A 304 -3.88 18.33 12.43
N LYS A 305 -5.18 18.12 12.22
CA LYS A 305 -6.21 18.65 13.10
C LYS A 305 -6.96 17.57 13.85
N ALA A 306 -7.10 17.73 15.16
CA ALA A 306 -7.86 16.82 16.00
C ALA A 306 -9.34 16.74 15.56
N GLU A 307 -9.92 17.86 15.09
CA GLU A 307 -11.29 17.90 14.59
C GLU A 307 -11.51 17.06 13.33
N ASP A 308 -10.52 16.98 12.43
CA ASP A 308 -10.60 16.16 11.22
C ASP A 308 -10.61 14.67 11.58
N TYR A 309 -9.72 14.26 12.51
CA TYR A 309 -9.72 12.89 13.01
C TYR A 309 -11.01 12.55 13.76
N SER A 310 -11.55 13.47 14.58
CA SER A 310 -12.83 13.29 15.27
C SER A 310 -13.97 13.04 14.27
N LYS A 311 -14.06 13.87 13.22
CA LYS A 311 -15.04 13.71 12.15
C LYS A 311 -14.84 12.39 11.38
N ALA A 312 -13.59 12.04 11.06
CA ALA A 312 -13.28 10.80 10.36
C ALA A 312 -13.66 9.56 11.18
N ILE A 313 -13.45 9.57 12.50
CA ILE A 313 -13.86 8.49 13.42
C ILE A 313 -15.39 8.28 13.36
N ASP A 314 -16.17 9.36 13.36
CA ASP A 314 -17.64 9.26 13.26
C ASP A 314 -18.09 8.75 11.89
N MET A 315 -17.40 9.11 10.82
CA MET A 315 -17.70 8.70 9.45
C MET A 315 -17.21 7.27 9.12
N ALA A 316 -16.20 6.77 9.80
CA ALA A 316 -15.51 5.51 9.50
C ALA A 316 -16.44 4.31 9.25
N PRO A 317 -17.49 4.07 10.06
CA PRO A 317 -18.44 2.95 9.83
C PRO A 317 -19.15 3.04 8.46
N SER A 318 -19.40 4.24 7.95
CA SER A 318 -20.10 4.45 6.66
C SER A 318 -19.21 4.19 5.45
N ILE A 319 -17.89 4.17 5.61
CA ILE A 319 -16.91 3.94 4.52
C ILE A 319 -17.02 2.51 3.98
N LYS A 320 -17.12 1.53 4.88
CA LYS A 320 -17.33 0.11 4.53
C LYS A 320 -18.42 -0.47 5.45
N PRO A 321 -19.70 -0.19 5.17
CA PRO A 321 -20.82 -0.55 6.08
C PRO A 321 -21.04 -2.07 6.23
N HIS A 322 -20.41 -2.87 5.38
CA HIS A 322 -20.44 -4.34 5.47
C HIS A 322 -19.37 -4.92 6.41
N ARG A 323 -18.41 -4.09 6.86
CA ARG A 323 -17.42 -4.47 7.87
C ARG A 323 -17.98 -4.25 9.27
N HIS A 324 -17.40 -4.92 10.27
CA HIS A 324 -17.79 -4.79 11.68
C HIS A 324 -16.56 -4.69 12.61
N THR A 325 -15.65 -3.79 12.25
CA THR A 325 -14.48 -3.47 13.08
C THR A 325 -14.90 -2.80 14.40
N TYR A 326 -13.97 -2.63 15.33
CA TYR A 326 -14.24 -1.94 16.60
C TYR A 326 -14.90 -0.57 16.43
N LEU A 327 -14.63 0.18 15.35
CA LEU A 327 -15.26 1.49 15.10
C LEU A 327 -16.76 1.43 14.76
N HIS A 328 -17.32 0.27 14.44
CA HIS A 328 -18.76 0.12 14.25
C HIS A 328 -19.52 0.18 15.58
N GLU A 329 -18.86 -0.04 16.72
CA GLU A 329 -19.43 0.14 18.04
C GLU A 329 -19.21 1.58 18.56
N GLU A 330 -20.28 2.26 18.95
CA GLU A 330 -20.25 3.67 19.40
C GLU A 330 -19.27 3.91 20.54
N LYS A 331 -19.20 2.98 21.52
CA LYS A 331 -18.29 3.10 22.67
C LYS A 331 -16.82 3.28 22.27
N TYR A 332 -16.35 2.61 21.21
CA TYR A 332 -14.97 2.74 20.74
C TYR A 332 -14.75 4.05 19.99
N ARG A 333 -15.76 4.55 19.25
CA ARG A 333 -15.67 5.89 18.64
C ARG A 333 -15.54 6.97 19.70
N ASP A 334 -16.32 6.88 20.78
CA ASP A 334 -16.27 7.86 21.88
C ASP A 334 -14.92 7.82 22.60
N LEU A 335 -14.38 6.61 22.88
CA LEU A 335 -13.04 6.45 23.44
C LEU A 335 -11.97 7.03 22.50
N ALA A 336 -12.06 6.77 21.20
CA ALA A 336 -11.11 7.29 20.22
C ALA A 336 -11.12 8.82 20.17
N LYS A 337 -12.29 9.45 20.12
CA LYS A 337 -12.43 10.91 20.15
C LYS A 337 -11.90 11.52 21.45
N ALA A 338 -12.20 10.91 22.60
CA ALA A 338 -11.66 11.37 23.89
C ALA A 338 -10.13 11.30 23.95
N LEU A 339 -9.54 10.28 23.29
CA LEU A 339 -8.10 10.09 23.25
C LEU A 339 -7.38 11.21 22.46
N LEU A 340 -8.01 11.78 21.42
CA LEU A 340 -7.40 12.83 20.58
C LEU A 340 -6.94 14.06 21.38
N THR A 341 -7.63 14.37 22.48
CA THR A 341 -7.35 15.55 23.31
C THR A 341 -6.73 15.23 24.67
N SER A 342 -6.59 13.95 25.05
CA SER A 342 -6.07 13.53 26.35
C SER A 342 -4.75 12.79 26.28
N ASP A 343 -4.34 12.32 25.10
CA ASP A 343 -3.12 11.56 24.92
C ASP A 343 -1.93 12.48 24.58
N GLU A 344 -0.81 12.33 25.30
CA GLU A 344 0.38 13.18 25.12
C GLU A 344 0.98 13.13 23.70
N LYS A 345 0.97 11.96 23.06
CA LYS A 345 1.50 11.82 21.69
C LYS A 345 0.58 12.48 20.66
N LEU A 346 -0.73 12.25 20.82
CA LEU A 346 -1.71 12.82 19.88
C LEU A 346 -1.81 14.34 20.03
N THR A 347 -1.83 14.87 21.25
CA THR A 347 -1.85 16.32 21.48
C THR A 347 -0.56 17.04 21.04
N ALA A 348 0.55 16.31 20.92
CA ALA A 348 1.80 16.85 20.37
C ALA A 348 1.80 16.97 18.84
N ILE A 349 0.94 16.26 18.12
CA ILE A 349 0.91 16.23 16.66
C ILE A 349 -0.42 16.72 16.05
N LEU A 350 -1.51 16.73 16.82
CA LEU A 350 -2.83 17.20 16.39
C LEU A 350 -3.12 18.56 17.00
N HIS A 351 -3.43 19.55 16.17
CA HIS A 351 -3.66 20.95 16.58
C HIS A 351 -5.15 21.31 16.54
#